data_07cffe82a32270b9ae854520aec1772f
#
_entry.id   07cffe82a32270b9ae854520aec1772f
#
_cell.length_a   1.000
_cell.length_b   1.000
_cell.length_c   1.000
_cell.angle_alpha   90.00
_cell.angle_beta   90.00
_cell.angle_gamma   90.00
#
_symmetry.space_group_name_H-M   'P 1'
#
loop_
_entity.id
_entity.type
_entity.pdbx_description
1 polymer ?
#
loop_
_entity_poly.entity_id
_entity_poly.type
_entity_poly.pdbx_seq_one_letter_code
_entity_poly.pdbx_strand_id
1 'polypeptide(L)'
;MNLIYAELVENDRIVLFSRKADGEPDETLWNDSYQIKMIPGKKWDRKNKRWTLPKSYAACIVLRELFGDRIVVEPEIAAWARSERGRRDEVLALREALSLGERSEFSNDHDDILYPYQVPGRDFLVKATNALMGCEMGTGKSLQTLAALRVADTMDKAYPALIVCPNSLKRNWEREIKRWLPEANPFVIQGSAAKRRVQIDEAAEADNAVIIVNIEAMKLHSRLSSYGSTRLKRCMECETKTQPGTPDLKESACEVHEKELNRIPFRVCVLDEAHRVKDPNALQTRAIWNVFHGPTVEYRWALTGTPVANHPGDLWSIMHAIAPETYPAKSAFIDRYAQIEYNHFGGMSIVGLKPENKEEFFKILDPHFRRMIKADVLKQLPDKVFMRRDVEMSPKQAKAYKDIAEQLVTVLEDGTVLVANGNLAGATRLLQFASAYCEVEQGETPEDPATWIVSLTDSPKSSKIDELMSIIEDEPDKPMVIAAEHRQLIDLAATRMTDAGIPFARVTGGVSGDERDAAVQAFQDGKIDHILFTYKAGGVGLNLTRADTMVRLQRSWSAIDNNQGVDRIHRIGSEVHDKVTIIDLVAAGTIEE
;
A
#
# COMPACT_ATOMS: atom_id res chain seq x y z
N MET A 1 7.99 26.67 37.90
CA MET A 1 7.78 26.42 36.45
C MET A 1 6.53 27.20 36.04
N ASN A 2 6.59 27.98 34.98
CA ASN A 2 5.45 28.79 34.55
C ASN A 2 4.36 27.94 33.94
N LEU A 3 3.09 28.33 34.15
CA LEU A 3 1.95 27.72 33.49
C LEU A 3 1.97 28.06 32.00
N ILE A 4 1.54 27.12 31.16
CA ILE A 4 1.38 27.30 29.73
C ILE A 4 -0.11 27.31 29.41
N TYR A 5 -0.55 28.34 28.74
CA TYR A 5 -1.94 28.55 28.34
C TYR A 5 -2.10 28.14 26.87
N ALA A 6 -3.20 27.47 26.58
CA ALA A 6 -3.59 27.06 25.23
C ALA A 6 -4.95 27.66 24.88
N GLU A 7 -4.98 28.53 23.89
CA GLU A 7 -6.18 29.26 23.44
C GLU A 7 -6.42 29.03 21.94
N LEU A 8 -7.70 29.01 21.54
CA LEU A 8 -8.09 28.84 20.15
C LEU A 8 -7.99 30.19 19.41
N VAL A 9 -7.44 30.17 18.21
CA VAL A 9 -7.37 31.31 17.31
C VAL A 9 -7.93 30.98 15.94
N GLU A 10 -8.05 31.98 15.07
CA GLU A 10 -8.53 31.81 13.70
C GLU A 10 -7.90 30.64 12.98
N ASN A 11 -8.66 30.03 12.05
CA ASN A 11 -8.27 28.86 11.27
C ASN A 11 -8.03 27.57 12.08
N ASP A 12 -8.76 27.37 13.17
CA ASP A 12 -8.71 26.14 13.98
C ASP A 12 -7.29 25.80 14.49
N ARG A 13 -6.55 26.82 14.90
CA ARG A 13 -5.23 26.67 15.49
C ARG A 13 -5.23 27.03 16.97
N ILE A 14 -4.39 26.34 17.73
CA ILE A 14 -4.16 26.59 19.16
C ILE A 14 -2.89 27.44 19.28
N VAL A 15 -2.94 28.54 20.00
CA VAL A 15 -1.77 29.34 20.38
C VAL A 15 -1.32 28.93 21.78
N LEU A 16 -0.01 28.81 21.95
CA LEU A 16 0.62 28.60 23.25
C LEU A 16 1.29 29.88 23.76
N PHE A 17 1.09 30.20 25.03
CA PHE A 17 1.79 31.26 25.70
C PHE A 17 1.94 30.99 27.21
N SER A 18 2.86 31.68 27.88
CA SER A 18 2.92 31.76 29.34
C SER A 18 2.58 33.21 29.78
N ARG A 19 2.48 33.44 31.08
CA ARG A 19 2.30 34.80 31.58
C ARG A 19 3.59 35.29 32.24
N LYS A 20 3.98 36.53 31.96
CA LYS A 20 5.08 37.23 32.61
C LYS A 20 4.69 37.60 34.03
N ALA A 21 5.66 38.09 34.81
CA ALA A 21 5.45 38.54 36.18
C ALA A 21 4.47 39.73 36.30
N ASP A 22 4.35 40.53 35.24
CA ASP A 22 3.41 41.64 35.08
C ASP A 22 2.01 41.21 34.61
N GLY A 23 1.79 39.91 34.34
CA GLY A 23 0.54 39.34 33.87
C GLY A 23 0.37 39.32 32.35
N GLU A 24 1.23 40.00 31.59
CA GLU A 24 1.20 40.05 30.14
C GLU A 24 1.57 38.68 29.52
N PRO A 25 0.99 38.29 28.36
CA PRO A 25 1.35 37.07 27.67
C PRO A 25 2.82 37.05 27.21
N ASP A 26 3.52 35.94 27.47
CA ASP A 26 4.80 35.63 26.82
C ASP A 26 4.57 34.51 25.81
N GLU A 27 4.37 34.89 24.56
CA GLU A 27 4.11 33.98 23.45
C GLU A 27 5.38 33.33 22.91
N THR A 28 6.58 33.78 23.33
CA THR A 28 7.87 33.25 22.82
C THR A 28 8.21 31.89 23.39
N LEU A 29 7.85 31.65 24.66
CA LEU A 29 8.09 30.37 25.36
C LEU A 29 9.53 29.84 25.19
N TRP A 30 10.52 30.72 25.31
CA TRP A 30 11.93 30.38 25.06
C TRP A 30 12.40 29.17 25.87
N ASN A 31 12.04 29.09 27.13
CA ASN A 31 12.46 28.00 28.03
C ASN A 31 11.83 26.64 27.69
N ASP A 32 10.67 26.66 27.07
CA ASP A 32 9.90 25.46 26.68
C ASP A 32 9.98 25.20 25.17
N SER A 33 10.73 26.01 24.41
CA SER A 33 10.78 25.92 22.95
C SER A 33 11.24 24.59 22.41
N TYR A 34 12.14 23.90 23.11
CA TYR A 34 12.60 22.55 22.72
C TYR A 34 11.46 21.53 22.80
N GLN A 35 10.70 21.55 23.89
CA GLN A 35 9.54 20.66 24.10
C GLN A 35 8.43 20.95 23.08
N ILE A 36 8.12 22.24 22.83
CA ILE A 36 7.13 22.64 21.83
C ILE A 36 7.51 22.13 20.42
N LYS A 37 8.79 22.10 20.10
CA LYS A 37 9.27 21.55 18.83
C LYS A 37 8.98 20.05 18.65
N MET A 38 8.67 19.31 19.70
CA MET A 38 8.27 17.89 19.64
C MET A 38 6.79 17.72 19.29
N ILE A 39 5.94 18.76 19.41
CA ILE A 39 4.51 18.64 19.18
C ILE A 39 4.22 18.54 17.67
N PRO A 40 3.40 17.57 17.23
CA PRO A 40 3.02 17.42 15.83
C PRO A 40 2.34 18.68 15.27
N GLY A 41 2.72 19.12 14.07
CA GLY A 41 2.08 20.23 13.38
C GLY A 41 2.33 21.62 13.95
N LYS A 42 3.23 21.76 14.96
CA LYS A 42 3.64 23.09 15.45
C LYS A 42 4.16 23.96 14.32
N LYS A 43 3.86 25.24 14.41
CA LYS A 43 4.40 26.29 13.53
C LYS A 43 4.80 27.49 14.35
N TRP A 44 5.91 28.11 13.97
CA TRP A 44 6.30 29.42 14.51
C TRP A 44 5.70 30.51 13.61
N ASP A 45 4.78 31.28 14.16
CA ASP A 45 4.22 32.45 13.50
C ASP A 45 5.22 33.61 13.65
N ARG A 46 5.94 33.88 12.56
CA ARG A 46 6.99 34.91 12.53
C ARG A 46 6.42 36.33 12.69
N LYS A 47 5.19 36.57 12.23
CA LYS A 47 4.54 37.86 12.27
C LYS A 47 4.16 38.23 13.71
N ASN A 48 3.54 37.27 14.39
CA ASN A 48 3.03 37.47 15.75
C ASN A 48 4.01 36.94 16.81
N LYS A 49 5.17 36.38 16.42
CA LYS A 49 6.23 35.85 17.30
C LYS A 49 5.72 34.81 18.32
N ARG A 50 4.87 33.91 17.89
CA ARG A 50 4.21 32.92 18.76
C ARG A 50 4.18 31.51 18.17
N TRP A 51 4.07 30.51 19.04
CA TRP A 51 3.87 29.13 18.64
C TRP A 51 2.40 28.84 18.40
N THR A 52 2.12 28.16 17.30
CA THR A 52 0.77 27.69 16.99
C THR A 52 0.78 26.19 16.70
N LEU A 53 -0.28 25.50 17.13
CA LEU A 53 -0.52 24.07 16.94
C LEU A 53 -1.81 23.87 16.13
N PRO A 54 -1.95 22.75 15.40
CA PRO A 54 -3.25 22.38 14.86
C PRO A 54 -4.17 21.96 16.01
N LYS A 55 -5.47 22.21 15.89
CA LYS A 55 -6.49 21.64 16.75
C LYS A 55 -6.67 20.17 16.39
N SER A 56 -5.75 19.33 16.87
CA SER A 56 -5.75 17.88 16.66
C SER A 56 -5.57 17.15 17.97
N TYR A 57 -6.20 15.98 18.09
CA TYR A 57 -6.10 15.16 19.30
C TYR A 57 -4.66 14.70 19.55
N ALA A 58 -3.90 14.39 18.49
CA ALA A 58 -2.48 14.06 18.59
C ALA A 58 -1.66 15.20 19.22
N ALA A 59 -1.89 16.45 18.80
CA ALA A 59 -1.24 17.61 19.41
C ALA A 59 -1.61 17.74 20.89
N CYS A 60 -2.87 17.51 21.25
CA CYS A 60 -3.34 17.55 22.65
C CYS A 60 -2.72 16.45 23.53
N ILE A 61 -2.57 15.21 23.00
CA ILE A 61 -1.90 14.12 23.74
C ILE A 61 -0.46 14.53 24.04
N VAL A 62 0.30 14.88 22.98
CA VAL A 62 1.73 15.22 23.13
C VAL A 62 1.92 16.45 24.02
N LEU A 63 1.05 17.45 23.88
CA LEU A 63 1.06 18.66 24.73
C LEU A 63 0.89 18.29 26.21
N ARG A 64 -0.06 17.41 26.52
CA ARG A 64 -0.32 16.95 27.89
C ARG A 64 0.82 16.09 28.45
N GLU A 65 1.42 15.25 27.65
CA GLU A 65 2.57 14.42 28.07
C GLU A 65 3.82 15.27 28.37
N LEU A 66 4.05 16.32 27.56
CA LEU A 66 5.21 17.20 27.75
C LEU A 66 5.06 18.15 28.93
N PHE A 67 3.86 18.64 29.20
CA PHE A 67 3.64 19.71 30.15
C PHE A 67 2.80 19.32 31.37
N GLY A 68 2.07 18.22 31.32
CA GLY A 68 1.29 17.68 32.45
C GLY A 68 0.35 18.71 33.05
N ASP A 69 0.46 18.93 34.36
CA ASP A 69 -0.38 19.86 35.10
C ASP A 69 -0.01 21.33 34.90
N ARG A 70 1.06 21.60 34.14
CA ARG A 70 1.45 22.98 33.77
C ARG A 70 0.56 23.58 32.68
N ILE A 71 -0.24 22.76 31.97
CA ILE A 71 -1.08 23.23 30.87
C ILE A 71 -2.44 23.69 31.37
N VAL A 72 -2.80 24.91 31.00
CA VAL A 72 -4.12 25.53 31.22
C VAL A 72 -4.81 25.62 29.86
N VAL A 73 -5.89 24.90 29.68
CA VAL A 73 -6.60 24.80 28.41
C VAL A 73 -7.89 25.61 28.47
N GLU A 74 -8.14 26.40 27.43
CA GLU A 74 -9.40 27.13 27.27
C GLU A 74 -10.61 26.18 27.27
N PRO A 75 -11.77 26.60 27.88
CA PRO A 75 -12.95 25.74 28.00
C PRO A 75 -13.45 25.15 26.69
N GLU A 76 -13.38 25.90 25.59
CA GLU A 76 -13.79 25.46 24.26
C GLU A 76 -12.90 24.30 23.74
N ILE A 77 -11.58 24.44 23.85
CA ILE A 77 -10.64 23.36 23.51
C ILE A 77 -10.87 22.13 24.39
N ALA A 78 -11.09 22.36 25.69
CA ALA A 78 -11.35 21.27 26.63
C ALA A 78 -12.66 20.52 26.33
N ALA A 79 -13.70 21.25 25.92
CA ALA A 79 -14.98 20.66 25.51
C ALA A 79 -14.84 19.84 24.21
N TRP A 80 -14.16 20.43 23.23
CA TRP A 80 -13.84 19.73 21.97
C TRP A 80 -13.00 18.46 22.22
N ALA A 81 -11.95 18.54 23.04
CA ALA A 81 -11.10 17.40 23.35
C ALA A 81 -11.86 16.25 24.05
N ARG A 82 -12.84 16.59 24.91
CA ARG A 82 -13.72 15.57 25.53
C ARG A 82 -14.64 14.90 24.50
N SER A 83 -15.27 15.67 23.62
CA SER A 83 -16.11 15.14 22.54
C SER A 83 -15.29 14.24 21.60
N GLU A 84 -14.12 14.71 21.20
CA GLU A 84 -13.21 13.95 20.34
C GLU A 84 -12.74 12.64 21.01
N ARG A 85 -12.48 12.68 22.32
CA ARG A 85 -12.15 11.46 23.09
C ARG A 85 -13.30 10.47 23.05
N GLY A 86 -14.54 10.88 23.28
CA GLY A 86 -15.71 9.99 23.20
C GLY A 86 -15.85 9.35 21.83
N ARG A 87 -15.73 10.14 20.77
CA ARG A 87 -15.72 9.63 19.39
C ARG A 87 -14.63 8.57 19.17
N ARG A 88 -13.43 8.81 19.67
CA ARG A 88 -12.29 7.89 19.55
C ARG A 88 -12.51 6.59 20.33
N ASP A 89 -13.12 6.65 21.53
CA ASP A 89 -13.46 5.47 22.32
C ASP A 89 -14.45 4.57 21.57
N GLU A 90 -15.45 5.16 20.88
CA GLU A 90 -16.36 4.43 20.00
C GLU A 90 -15.64 3.79 18.80
N VAL A 91 -14.72 4.53 18.15
CA VAL A 91 -13.91 4.01 17.04
C VAL A 91 -13.02 2.86 17.52
N LEU A 92 -12.44 2.95 18.72
CA LEU A 92 -11.62 1.88 19.29
C LEU A 92 -12.46 0.62 19.58
N ALA A 93 -13.69 0.77 20.06
CA ALA A 93 -14.59 -0.35 20.23
C ALA A 93 -14.90 -1.06 18.90
N LEU A 94 -15.16 -0.30 17.82
CA LEU A 94 -15.34 -0.84 16.48
C LEU A 94 -14.07 -1.49 15.91
N ARG A 95 -12.91 -0.93 16.22
CA ARG A 95 -11.61 -1.47 15.80
C ARG A 95 -11.41 -2.91 16.28
N GLU A 96 -11.78 -3.21 17.52
CA GLU A 96 -11.58 -4.52 18.15
C GLU A 96 -12.76 -5.49 17.88
N ALA A 97 -13.93 -4.98 17.50
CA ALA A 97 -15.13 -5.82 17.35
C ALA A 97 -14.97 -6.83 16.19
N LEU A 98 -15.28 -8.11 16.47
CA LEU A 98 -15.37 -9.17 15.47
C LEU A 98 -16.79 -9.34 14.95
N SER A 99 -17.79 -8.91 15.71
CA SER A 99 -19.20 -8.84 15.32
C SER A 99 -19.91 -7.79 16.17
N LEU A 100 -21.05 -7.30 15.69
CA LEU A 100 -21.95 -6.47 16.49
C LEU A 100 -23.15 -7.34 16.90
N GLY A 101 -23.39 -7.48 18.19
CA GLY A 101 -24.49 -8.28 18.75
C GLY A 101 -25.87 -7.70 18.42
N GLU A 102 -25.95 -6.39 18.21
CA GLU A 102 -27.13 -5.64 17.82
C GLU A 102 -26.88 -4.90 16.50
N ARG A 103 -27.97 -4.46 15.84
CA ARG A 103 -27.86 -3.59 14.65
C ARG A 103 -27.08 -2.32 15.02
N SER A 104 -26.09 -1.97 14.21
CA SER A 104 -25.38 -0.71 14.36
C SER A 104 -26.26 0.48 13.96
N GLU A 105 -25.86 1.70 14.34
CA GLU A 105 -26.49 2.93 13.86
C GLU A 105 -26.43 3.07 12.32
N PHE A 106 -25.50 2.38 11.65
CA PHE A 106 -25.32 2.38 10.19
C PHE A 106 -25.93 1.16 9.50
N SER A 107 -26.68 0.32 10.21
CA SER A 107 -27.32 -0.86 9.62
C SER A 107 -28.37 -0.46 8.58
N ASN A 108 -28.39 -1.19 7.47
CA ASN A 108 -29.30 -0.98 6.35
C ASN A 108 -29.71 -2.32 5.72
N ASP A 109 -30.67 -2.28 4.79
CA ASP A 109 -31.26 -3.47 4.16
C ASP A 109 -30.28 -4.30 3.31
N HIS A 110 -29.04 -3.83 3.13
CA HIS A 110 -27.98 -4.52 2.39
C HIS A 110 -26.93 -5.17 3.30
N ASP A 111 -27.13 -5.19 4.62
CA ASP A 111 -26.18 -5.78 5.55
C ASP A 111 -26.14 -7.32 5.48
N ASP A 112 -27.15 -7.95 4.88
CA ASP A 112 -27.24 -9.39 4.63
C ASP A 112 -26.14 -9.94 3.71
N ILE A 113 -25.53 -9.07 2.89
CA ILE A 113 -24.37 -9.43 2.05
C ILE A 113 -23.03 -9.45 2.80
N LEU A 114 -23.00 -8.91 4.02
CA LEU A 114 -21.80 -8.79 4.82
C LEU A 114 -21.67 -9.96 5.80
N TYR A 115 -20.47 -10.51 5.91
CA TYR A 115 -20.18 -11.39 7.05
C TYR A 115 -20.23 -10.61 8.35
N PRO A 116 -20.55 -11.26 9.49
CA PRO A 116 -20.67 -10.58 10.79
C PRO A 116 -19.49 -9.71 11.18
N TYR A 117 -18.26 -10.13 10.85
CA TYR A 117 -17.03 -9.37 11.12
C TYR A 117 -16.80 -8.17 10.19
N GLN A 118 -17.50 -8.12 9.05
CA GLN A 118 -17.38 -7.04 8.08
C GLN A 118 -18.22 -5.82 8.47
N VAL A 119 -19.30 -6.03 9.21
CA VAL A 119 -20.18 -4.94 9.69
C VAL A 119 -19.40 -3.94 10.56
N PRO A 120 -18.69 -4.35 11.63
CA PRO A 120 -17.88 -3.40 12.41
C PRO A 120 -16.71 -2.80 11.60
N GLY A 121 -16.24 -3.48 10.55
CA GLY A 121 -15.22 -2.94 9.64
C GLY A 121 -15.77 -1.81 8.77
N ARG A 122 -16.98 -1.95 8.24
CA ARG A 122 -17.72 -0.88 7.56
C ARG A 122 -17.93 0.32 8.49
N ASP A 123 -18.45 0.07 9.68
CA ASP A 123 -18.76 1.10 10.66
C ASP A 123 -17.50 1.84 11.13
N PHE A 124 -16.39 1.11 11.28
CA PHE A 124 -15.08 1.71 11.57
C PHE A 124 -14.65 2.70 10.47
N LEU A 125 -14.79 2.35 9.19
CA LEU A 125 -14.46 3.26 8.09
C LEU A 125 -15.27 4.57 8.16
N VAL A 126 -16.56 4.46 8.39
CA VAL A 126 -17.47 5.61 8.47
C VAL A 126 -17.16 6.46 9.73
N LYS A 127 -17.07 5.83 10.89
CA LYS A 127 -16.90 6.55 12.18
C LYS A 127 -15.51 7.17 12.33
N ALA A 128 -14.46 6.47 11.89
CA ALA A 128 -13.09 6.98 11.92
C ALA A 128 -12.85 8.10 10.91
N THR A 129 -13.62 8.16 9.82
CA THR A 129 -13.46 9.07 8.67
C THR A 129 -12.12 8.95 7.95
N ASN A 130 -11.01 8.99 8.69
CA ASN A 130 -9.64 8.81 8.22
C ASN A 130 -9.12 7.46 8.71
N ALA A 131 -9.19 6.42 7.87
CA ALA A 131 -9.01 5.04 8.29
C ALA A 131 -7.99 4.28 7.45
N LEU A 132 -7.14 3.49 8.11
CA LEU A 132 -6.28 2.48 7.50
C LEU A 132 -6.80 1.09 7.84
N MET A 133 -7.35 0.39 6.86
CA MET A 133 -7.69 -1.02 6.96
C MET A 133 -6.47 -1.89 6.64
N GLY A 134 -5.73 -2.28 7.68
CA GLY A 134 -4.59 -3.21 7.60
C GLY A 134 -4.99 -4.68 7.70
N CYS A 135 -6.22 -5.03 7.28
CA CYS A 135 -6.75 -6.39 7.34
C CYS A 135 -6.11 -7.29 6.30
N GLU A 136 -5.91 -8.58 6.62
CA GLU A 136 -5.33 -9.55 5.69
C GLU A 136 -6.08 -9.61 4.36
N MET A 137 -5.39 -10.08 3.32
CA MET A 137 -6.00 -10.26 2.01
C MET A 137 -7.10 -11.32 2.06
N GLY A 138 -8.18 -11.10 1.29
CA GLY A 138 -9.32 -12.02 1.28
C GLY A 138 -10.31 -11.85 2.42
N THR A 139 -10.15 -10.87 3.32
CA THR A 139 -11.14 -10.52 4.36
C THR A 139 -12.28 -9.62 3.85
N GLY A 140 -12.33 -9.33 2.55
CA GLY A 140 -13.40 -8.53 1.94
C GLY A 140 -13.28 -7.02 2.17
N LYS A 141 -12.06 -6.47 2.21
CA LYS A 141 -11.83 -5.01 2.36
C LYS A 141 -12.61 -4.17 1.34
N SER A 142 -12.62 -4.59 0.06
CA SER A 142 -13.35 -3.87 -0.99
C SER A 142 -14.85 -3.83 -0.70
N LEU A 143 -15.45 -4.96 -0.31
CA LEU A 143 -16.88 -5.03 0.03
C LEU A 143 -17.22 -4.15 1.25
N GLN A 144 -16.38 -4.19 2.30
CA GLN A 144 -16.54 -3.30 3.46
C GLN A 144 -16.45 -1.82 3.08
N THR A 145 -15.55 -1.48 2.14
CA THR A 145 -15.40 -0.11 1.63
C THR A 145 -16.62 0.34 0.82
N LEU A 146 -17.17 -0.53 -0.04
CA LEU A 146 -18.39 -0.21 -0.80
C LEU A 146 -19.62 -0.09 0.11
N ALA A 147 -19.72 -0.94 1.12
CA ALA A 147 -20.77 -0.82 2.13
C ALA A 147 -20.63 0.47 2.96
N ALA A 148 -19.38 0.89 3.29
CA ALA A 148 -19.14 2.18 3.93
C ALA A 148 -19.49 3.36 3.02
N LEU A 149 -19.22 3.25 1.72
CA LEU A 149 -19.59 4.28 0.73
C LEU A 149 -21.12 4.44 0.64
N ARG A 150 -21.88 3.33 0.67
CA ARG A 150 -23.34 3.36 0.74
C ARG A 150 -23.85 4.04 2.00
N VAL A 151 -23.24 3.79 3.15
CA VAL A 151 -23.59 4.49 4.39
C VAL A 151 -23.29 5.98 4.27
N ALA A 152 -22.12 6.36 3.72
CA ALA A 152 -21.79 7.76 3.48
C ALA A 152 -22.77 8.46 2.55
N ASP A 153 -23.32 7.74 1.57
CA ASP A 153 -24.36 8.25 0.66
C ASP A 153 -25.65 8.60 1.39
N THR A 154 -26.09 7.80 2.36
CA THR A 154 -27.26 8.14 3.20
C THR A 154 -27.11 9.46 3.97
N MET A 155 -25.87 9.93 4.12
CA MET A 155 -25.53 11.20 4.76
C MET A 155 -25.22 12.31 3.74
N ASP A 156 -25.46 12.09 2.45
CA ASP A 156 -25.13 12.99 1.33
C ASP A 156 -23.61 13.36 1.30
N LYS A 157 -22.75 12.37 1.55
CA LYS A 157 -21.31 12.54 1.70
C LYS A 157 -20.47 11.54 0.89
N ALA A 158 -21.07 10.81 -0.06
CA ALA A 158 -20.38 9.76 -0.79
C ALA A 158 -19.73 10.26 -2.08
N TYR A 159 -20.42 11.09 -2.85
CA TYR A 159 -20.03 11.38 -4.24
C TYR A 159 -19.67 12.85 -4.47
N PRO A 160 -18.80 13.12 -5.46
CA PRO A 160 -18.03 12.15 -6.22
C PRO A 160 -16.97 11.45 -5.37
N ALA A 161 -16.72 10.15 -5.65
CA ALA A 161 -15.74 9.34 -4.95
C ALA A 161 -14.54 9.00 -5.86
N LEU A 162 -13.35 8.90 -5.27
CA LEU A 162 -12.12 8.49 -5.94
C LEU A 162 -11.59 7.18 -5.37
N ILE A 163 -11.30 6.21 -6.24
CA ILE A 163 -10.58 4.98 -5.89
C ILE A 163 -9.24 4.97 -6.63
N VAL A 164 -8.15 5.05 -5.87
CA VAL A 164 -6.78 4.94 -6.37
C VAL A 164 -6.28 3.53 -6.05
N CYS A 165 -5.94 2.76 -7.08
CA CYS A 165 -5.56 1.36 -6.93
C CYS A 165 -4.45 0.96 -7.92
N PRO A 166 -3.80 -0.22 -7.78
CA PRO A 166 -2.97 -0.79 -8.83
C PRO A 166 -3.72 -0.94 -10.15
N ASN A 167 -2.99 -0.79 -11.29
CA ASN A 167 -3.61 -0.86 -12.62
C ASN A 167 -4.41 -2.16 -12.84
N SER A 168 -3.93 -3.27 -12.30
CA SER A 168 -4.57 -4.59 -12.41
C SER A 168 -5.88 -4.71 -11.63
N LEU A 169 -6.16 -3.82 -10.66
CA LEU A 169 -7.38 -3.86 -9.84
C LEU A 169 -8.51 -2.99 -10.36
N LYS A 170 -8.27 -2.10 -11.31
CA LYS A 170 -9.31 -1.16 -11.80
C LYS A 170 -10.57 -1.87 -12.26
N ARG A 171 -10.42 -2.93 -13.08
CA ARG A 171 -11.57 -3.72 -13.57
C ARG A 171 -12.23 -4.53 -12.46
N ASN A 172 -11.44 -4.98 -11.46
CA ASN A 172 -12.02 -5.65 -10.30
C ASN A 172 -12.90 -4.68 -9.51
N TRP A 173 -12.43 -3.46 -9.22
CA TRP A 173 -13.23 -2.44 -8.56
C TRP A 173 -14.50 -2.10 -9.35
N GLU A 174 -14.41 -1.96 -10.67
CA GLU A 174 -15.58 -1.74 -11.53
C GLU A 174 -16.63 -2.87 -11.37
N ARG A 175 -16.20 -4.15 -11.40
CA ARG A 175 -17.09 -5.31 -11.22
C ARG A 175 -17.70 -5.35 -9.83
N GLU A 176 -16.89 -5.11 -8.79
CA GLU A 176 -17.36 -5.07 -7.41
C GLU A 176 -18.39 -3.95 -7.20
N ILE A 177 -18.16 -2.75 -7.75
CA ILE A 177 -19.11 -1.63 -7.69
C ILE A 177 -20.42 -2.02 -8.38
N LYS A 178 -20.37 -2.49 -9.62
CA LYS A 178 -21.57 -2.90 -10.36
C LYS A 178 -22.36 -4.00 -9.66
N ARG A 179 -21.68 -4.87 -8.92
CA ARG A 179 -22.30 -5.97 -8.18
C ARG A 179 -22.90 -5.53 -6.85
N TRP A 180 -22.16 -4.74 -6.07
CA TRP A 180 -22.47 -4.49 -4.67
C TRP A 180 -22.95 -3.06 -4.38
N LEU A 181 -22.79 -2.14 -5.33
CA LEU A 181 -23.19 -0.74 -5.25
C LEU A 181 -23.76 -0.28 -6.59
N PRO A 182 -24.82 -0.94 -7.09
CA PRO A 182 -25.35 -0.71 -8.44
C PRO A 182 -25.89 0.71 -8.67
N GLU A 183 -26.19 1.46 -7.62
CA GLU A 183 -26.58 2.86 -7.63
C GLU A 183 -25.42 3.82 -7.98
N ALA A 184 -24.18 3.38 -7.86
CA ALA A 184 -23.01 4.17 -8.21
C ALA A 184 -22.62 4.01 -9.69
N ASN A 185 -22.02 5.06 -10.24
CA ASN A 185 -21.58 5.11 -11.63
C ASN A 185 -20.04 5.00 -11.73
N PRO A 186 -19.45 3.82 -12.00
CA PRO A 186 -18.00 3.63 -12.02
C PRO A 186 -17.38 4.07 -13.36
N PHE A 187 -16.35 4.93 -13.28
CA PHE A 187 -15.53 5.39 -14.40
C PHE A 187 -14.10 4.86 -14.29
N VAL A 188 -13.74 3.92 -15.16
CA VAL A 188 -12.38 3.36 -15.23
C VAL A 188 -11.49 4.23 -16.12
N ILE A 189 -10.59 4.98 -15.52
CA ILE A 189 -9.68 5.88 -16.24
C ILE A 189 -8.52 5.09 -16.86
N GLN A 190 -8.45 5.09 -18.21
CA GLN A 190 -7.48 4.27 -18.94
C GLN A 190 -7.13 4.83 -20.33
N GLY A 191 -6.04 4.31 -20.95
CA GLY A 191 -5.59 4.71 -22.26
C GLY A 191 -4.54 5.83 -22.22
N SER A 192 -4.46 6.64 -23.28
CA SER A 192 -3.54 7.78 -23.39
C SER A 192 -3.89 8.90 -22.40
N ALA A 193 -2.95 9.79 -22.12
CA ALA A 193 -3.20 10.93 -21.22
C ALA A 193 -4.38 11.80 -21.71
N ALA A 194 -4.49 12.03 -23.02
CA ALA A 194 -5.61 12.79 -23.59
C ALA A 194 -6.97 12.07 -23.38
N LYS A 195 -7.03 10.76 -23.66
CA LYS A 195 -8.23 9.96 -23.41
C LYS A 195 -8.65 9.98 -21.95
N ARG A 196 -7.67 9.87 -21.04
CA ARG A 196 -7.95 9.93 -19.59
C ARG A 196 -8.51 11.28 -19.14
N ARG A 197 -8.06 12.40 -19.73
CA ARG A 197 -8.65 13.72 -19.44
C ARG A 197 -10.14 13.76 -19.76
N VAL A 198 -10.50 13.36 -20.97
CA VAL A 198 -11.91 13.30 -21.40
C VAL A 198 -12.74 12.43 -20.44
N GLN A 199 -12.24 11.26 -20.08
CA GLN A 199 -12.93 10.38 -19.13
C GLN A 199 -13.09 10.99 -17.72
N ILE A 200 -12.10 11.76 -17.25
CA ILE A 200 -12.17 12.44 -15.95
C ILE A 200 -13.18 13.59 -16.02
N ASP A 201 -13.17 14.36 -17.10
CA ASP A 201 -14.12 15.47 -17.30
C ASP A 201 -15.57 14.94 -17.42
N GLU A 202 -15.81 13.85 -18.16
CA GLU A 202 -17.11 13.16 -18.24
C GLU A 202 -17.58 12.67 -16.85
N ALA A 203 -16.65 12.08 -16.07
CA ALA A 203 -16.96 11.57 -14.75
C ALA A 203 -17.26 12.70 -13.74
N ALA A 204 -16.68 13.87 -13.93
CA ALA A 204 -16.88 15.03 -13.05
C ALA A 204 -18.31 15.59 -13.15
N GLU A 205 -18.98 15.38 -14.28
CA GLU A 205 -20.35 15.85 -14.56
C GLU A 205 -21.41 14.79 -14.25
N ALA A 206 -21.00 13.56 -13.97
CA ALA A 206 -21.91 12.44 -13.76
C ALA A 206 -22.39 12.33 -12.31
N ASP A 207 -23.66 12.01 -12.14
CA ASP A 207 -24.23 11.71 -10.83
C ASP A 207 -23.64 10.40 -10.27
N ASN A 208 -23.47 10.35 -8.95
CA ASN A 208 -22.96 9.20 -8.19
C ASN A 208 -21.66 8.63 -8.76
N ALA A 209 -20.78 9.52 -9.24
CA ALA A 209 -19.55 9.14 -9.91
C ALA A 209 -18.53 8.50 -8.94
N VAL A 210 -18.03 7.32 -9.31
CA VAL A 210 -16.88 6.66 -8.68
C VAL A 210 -15.74 6.56 -9.70
N ILE A 211 -14.74 7.40 -9.54
CA ILE A 211 -13.62 7.51 -10.47
C ILE A 211 -12.51 6.55 -10.04
N ILE A 212 -12.12 5.61 -10.91
CA ILE A 212 -11.14 4.57 -10.63
C ILE A 212 -9.87 4.85 -11.43
N VAL A 213 -8.78 5.22 -10.74
CA VAL A 213 -7.50 5.63 -11.33
C VAL A 213 -6.36 4.75 -10.81
N ASN A 214 -5.41 4.40 -11.65
CA ASN A 214 -4.22 3.70 -11.16
C ASN A 214 -3.20 4.67 -10.55
N ILE A 215 -2.47 4.15 -9.55
CA ILE A 215 -1.48 4.90 -8.76
C ILE A 215 -0.50 5.68 -9.64
N GLU A 216 0.02 5.06 -10.70
CA GLU A 216 1.02 5.66 -11.59
C GLU A 216 0.45 6.80 -12.45
N ALA A 217 -0.86 6.78 -12.76
CA ALA A 217 -1.52 7.83 -13.54
C ALA A 217 -1.76 9.10 -12.73
N MET A 218 -1.84 9.01 -11.41
CA MET A 218 -2.09 10.16 -10.53
C MET A 218 -1.14 11.33 -10.80
N LYS A 219 0.16 11.05 -11.02
CA LYS A 219 1.17 12.09 -11.30
C LYS A 219 0.92 12.91 -12.57
N LEU A 220 0.08 12.43 -13.49
CA LEU A 220 -0.25 13.11 -14.73
C LEU A 220 -1.52 13.98 -14.60
N HIS A 221 -2.42 13.63 -13.69
CA HIS A 221 -3.75 14.21 -13.56
C HIS A 221 -3.97 14.92 -12.21
N SER A 222 -2.95 14.97 -11.35
CA SER A 222 -2.94 15.70 -10.09
C SER A 222 -1.68 16.56 -9.93
N ARG A 223 -1.74 17.54 -9.05
CA ARG A 223 -0.61 18.37 -8.65
C ARG A 223 0.46 17.53 -7.95
N LEU A 224 1.72 17.96 -8.07
CA LEU A 224 2.87 17.31 -7.43
C LEU A 224 3.36 18.07 -6.18
N SER A 225 2.90 19.28 -5.99
CA SER A 225 3.32 20.15 -4.89
C SER A 225 2.10 20.65 -4.12
N SER A 226 2.25 20.77 -2.81
CA SER A 226 1.20 21.26 -1.93
C SER A 226 0.81 22.71 -2.21
N TYR A 227 -0.44 23.06 -1.94
CA TYR A 227 -0.93 24.44 -2.01
C TYR A 227 -0.03 25.39 -1.21
N GLY A 228 0.27 26.55 -1.79
CA GLY A 228 1.09 27.58 -1.13
C GLY A 228 2.60 27.36 -1.16
N SER A 229 3.10 26.29 -1.80
CA SER A 229 4.54 26.09 -1.95
C SER A 229 5.16 27.16 -2.84
N THR A 230 6.22 27.82 -2.36
CA THR A 230 6.96 28.84 -3.11
C THR A 230 7.92 28.27 -4.16
N ARG A 231 8.11 26.95 -4.16
CA ARG A 231 9.03 26.24 -5.06
C ARG A 231 8.36 25.61 -6.30
N LEU A 232 7.08 25.95 -6.55
CA LEU A 232 6.32 25.43 -7.66
C LEU A 232 6.88 25.93 -9.01
N LYS A 233 7.01 25.05 -9.98
CA LYS A 233 7.24 25.44 -11.38
C LYS A 233 5.98 26.13 -11.91
N ARG A 234 6.14 27.32 -12.48
CA ARG A 234 5.05 28.17 -12.94
C ARG A 234 5.20 28.45 -14.43
N CYS A 235 4.10 28.48 -15.18
CA CYS A 235 4.07 29.00 -16.53
C CYS A 235 3.91 30.55 -16.50
N MET A 236 4.02 31.19 -17.67
CA MET A 236 3.92 32.65 -17.77
C MET A 236 2.60 33.22 -17.25
N GLU A 237 1.48 32.53 -17.46
CA GLU A 237 0.16 32.97 -16.95
C GLU A 237 0.06 32.96 -15.41
N CYS A 238 0.78 32.07 -14.75
CA CYS A 238 0.84 31.98 -13.29
C CYS A 238 1.89 32.89 -12.67
N GLU A 239 2.68 33.58 -13.50
CA GLU A 239 3.79 34.45 -13.06
C GLU A 239 3.32 35.74 -12.41
N THR A 240 2.11 36.17 -12.72
CA THR A 240 1.59 37.51 -12.39
C THR A 240 1.43 37.82 -10.91
N LYS A 241 1.73 36.87 -9.99
CA LYS A 241 1.44 37.11 -8.58
C LYS A 241 2.59 37.10 -7.60
N THR A 242 3.79 36.50 -7.80
CA THR A 242 4.82 36.58 -6.74
C THR A 242 6.27 36.18 -7.02
N GLN A 243 6.64 35.50 -8.12
CA GLN A 243 8.07 35.20 -8.45
C GLN A 243 8.24 34.83 -9.94
N PRO A 244 9.41 35.10 -10.56
CA PRO A 244 9.62 34.80 -11.98
C PRO A 244 9.45 33.29 -12.27
N GLY A 245 8.58 32.97 -13.22
CA GLY A 245 8.39 31.62 -13.77
C GLY A 245 9.52 31.23 -14.72
N THR A 246 9.51 29.98 -15.17
CA THR A 246 10.39 29.52 -16.27
C THR A 246 9.71 29.90 -17.58
N PRO A 247 10.30 30.82 -18.41
CA PRO A 247 9.61 31.44 -19.56
C PRO A 247 9.04 30.47 -20.58
N ASP A 248 9.63 29.29 -20.71
CA ASP A 248 9.25 28.27 -21.72
C ASP A 248 8.40 27.12 -21.16
N LEU A 249 7.94 27.21 -19.90
CA LEU A 249 7.16 26.14 -19.32
C LEU A 249 5.74 26.12 -19.90
N LYS A 250 5.36 25.03 -20.57
CA LYS A 250 3.99 24.84 -21.07
C LYS A 250 3.01 24.79 -19.90
N GLU A 251 1.79 25.29 -20.10
CA GLU A 251 0.71 25.26 -19.12
C GLU A 251 0.47 23.85 -18.52
N SER A 252 0.55 22.82 -19.36
CA SER A 252 0.42 21.42 -18.96
C SER A 252 1.49 20.92 -17.97
N ALA A 253 2.63 21.60 -17.88
CA ALA A 253 3.72 21.29 -16.95
C ALA A 253 3.76 22.25 -15.76
N CYS A 254 2.87 23.24 -15.72
CA CYS A 254 2.73 24.18 -14.59
C CYS A 254 2.17 23.44 -13.38
N GLU A 255 2.81 23.63 -12.22
CA GLU A 255 2.37 22.99 -10.98
C GLU A 255 1.34 23.84 -10.21
N VAL A 256 1.05 25.05 -10.70
CA VAL A 256 0.08 25.98 -10.12
C VAL A 256 -1.31 25.81 -10.72
N HIS A 257 -1.41 25.47 -12.01
CA HIS A 257 -2.70 25.16 -12.62
C HIS A 257 -3.35 23.95 -11.97
N GLU A 258 -4.64 24.05 -11.77
CA GLU A 258 -5.41 22.91 -11.32
C GLU A 258 -5.43 21.82 -12.39
N LYS A 259 -5.06 20.62 -11.96
CA LYS A 259 -5.15 19.43 -12.77
C LYS A 259 -6.57 18.87 -12.70
N GLU A 260 -6.91 18.00 -13.62
CA GLU A 260 -8.27 17.48 -13.79
C GLU A 260 -8.83 16.92 -12.48
N LEU A 261 -8.09 16.06 -11.77
CA LEU A 261 -8.53 15.47 -10.51
C LEU A 261 -8.61 16.48 -9.35
N ASN A 262 -7.87 17.58 -9.40
CA ASN A 262 -7.92 18.59 -8.34
C ASN A 262 -9.12 19.55 -8.46
N ARG A 263 -9.82 19.55 -9.62
CA ARG A 263 -11.04 20.34 -9.84
C ARG A 263 -12.28 19.66 -9.30
N ILE A 264 -12.22 18.32 -9.15
CA ILE A 264 -13.36 17.52 -8.70
C ILE A 264 -13.47 17.63 -7.19
N PRO A 265 -14.64 18.04 -6.66
CA PRO A 265 -14.88 18.18 -5.23
C PRO A 265 -15.14 16.81 -4.57
N PHE A 266 -14.15 15.91 -4.60
CA PHE A 266 -14.29 14.59 -4.01
C PHE A 266 -14.74 14.64 -2.55
N ARG A 267 -15.66 13.73 -2.20
CA ARG A 267 -16.13 13.55 -0.82
C ARG A 267 -15.43 12.37 -0.15
N VAL A 268 -15.22 11.29 -0.90
CA VAL A 268 -14.55 10.07 -0.45
C VAL A 268 -13.33 9.78 -1.32
N CYS A 269 -12.20 9.53 -0.70
CA CYS A 269 -10.97 9.09 -1.36
C CYS A 269 -10.51 7.75 -0.77
N VAL A 270 -10.37 6.75 -1.62
CA VAL A 270 -9.92 5.39 -1.27
C VAL A 270 -8.57 5.11 -1.91
N LEU A 271 -7.61 4.65 -1.13
CA LEU A 271 -6.29 4.21 -1.59
C LEU A 271 -6.14 2.70 -1.35
N ASP A 272 -6.28 1.92 -2.41
CA ASP A 272 -6.09 0.47 -2.32
C ASP A 272 -4.63 0.09 -2.56
N GLU A 273 -4.17 -0.98 -1.88
CA GLU A 273 -2.77 -1.40 -1.79
C GLU A 273 -1.86 -0.25 -1.35
N ALA A 274 -2.27 0.42 -0.27
CA ALA A 274 -1.66 1.65 0.23
C ALA A 274 -0.15 1.53 0.55
N HIS A 275 0.38 0.32 0.78
CA HIS A 275 1.82 0.08 0.94
C HIS A 275 2.66 0.52 -0.26
N ARG A 276 2.05 0.70 -1.45
CA ARG A 276 2.74 1.19 -2.66
C ARG A 276 3.08 2.67 -2.61
N VAL A 277 2.51 3.44 -1.68
CA VAL A 277 2.80 4.88 -1.51
C VAL A 277 3.70 5.16 -0.30
N LYS A 278 4.48 4.19 0.15
CA LYS A 278 5.41 4.32 1.27
C LYS A 278 6.54 5.33 1.05
N ASP A 279 6.96 5.56 -0.20
CA ASP A 279 7.98 6.56 -0.54
C ASP A 279 7.34 7.95 -0.70
N PRO A 280 7.62 8.90 0.22
CA PRO A 280 7.09 10.26 0.16
C PRO A 280 7.69 11.11 -0.97
N ASN A 281 8.82 10.69 -1.56
CA ASN A 281 9.48 11.41 -2.64
C ASN A 281 8.94 11.00 -4.02
N ALA A 282 8.26 9.86 -4.11
CA ALA A 282 7.69 9.40 -5.36
C ALA A 282 6.60 10.37 -5.86
N LEU A 283 6.64 10.70 -7.14
CA LEU A 283 5.72 11.67 -7.75
C LEU A 283 4.25 11.24 -7.61
N GLN A 284 3.97 9.95 -7.75
CA GLN A 284 2.62 9.41 -7.58
C GLN A 284 2.11 9.56 -6.14
N THR A 285 2.97 9.37 -5.14
CA THR A 285 2.62 9.56 -3.73
C THR A 285 2.22 11.01 -3.45
N ARG A 286 3.01 11.95 -3.93
CA ARG A 286 2.74 13.39 -3.79
C ARG A 286 1.46 13.81 -4.53
N ALA A 287 1.23 13.25 -5.71
CA ALA A 287 0.01 13.49 -6.48
C ALA A 287 -1.25 13.00 -5.75
N ILE A 288 -1.18 11.82 -5.11
CA ILE A 288 -2.27 11.27 -4.30
C ILE A 288 -2.55 12.17 -3.10
N TRP A 289 -1.54 12.58 -2.35
CA TRP A 289 -1.73 13.49 -1.22
C TRP A 289 -2.45 14.76 -1.61
N ASN A 290 -2.10 15.37 -2.76
CA ASN A 290 -2.71 16.62 -3.20
C ASN A 290 -4.20 16.52 -3.58
N VAL A 291 -4.70 15.33 -3.92
CA VAL A 291 -6.14 15.09 -4.10
C VAL A 291 -6.80 14.74 -2.76
N PHE A 292 -6.18 13.86 -1.98
CA PHE A 292 -6.73 13.42 -0.69
C PHE A 292 -6.84 14.57 0.31
N HIS A 293 -5.97 15.56 0.24
CA HIS A 293 -6.02 16.76 1.08
C HIS A 293 -6.91 17.87 0.52
N GLY A 294 -7.75 17.55 -0.46
CA GLY A 294 -8.76 18.48 -1.00
C GLY A 294 -9.72 18.95 0.08
N PRO A 295 -10.22 20.20 -0.01
CA PRO A 295 -11.02 20.82 1.06
C PRO A 295 -12.40 20.16 1.25
N THR A 296 -12.89 19.45 0.25
CA THR A 296 -14.19 18.77 0.28
C THR A 296 -14.11 17.31 0.70
N VAL A 297 -12.89 16.75 0.83
CA VAL A 297 -12.70 15.34 1.16
C VAL A 297 -12.98 15.11 2.64
N GLU A 298 -14.07 14.42 2.92
CA GLU A 298 -14.52 14.08 4.27
C GLU A 298 -13.98 12.71 4.72
N TYR A 299 -13.93 11.76 3.80
CA TYR A 299 -13.47 10.39 4.10
C TYR A 299 -12.21 10.06 3.32
N ARG A 300 -11.18 9.60 4.03
CA ARG A 300 -9.91 9.14 3.48
C ARG A 300 -9.62 7.75 3.98
N TRP A 301 -9.81 6.75 3.12
CA TRP A 301 -9.65 5.35 3.47
C TRP A 301 -8.47 4.73 2.73
N ALA A 302 -7.56 4.14 3.49
CA ALA A 302 -6.44 3.38 2.96
C ALA A 302 -6.62 1.89 3.25
N LEU A 303 -6.41 1.05 2.26
CA LEU A 303 -6.59 -0.39 2.33
C LEU A 303 -5.25 -1.07 2.02
N THR A 304 -4.83 -2.02 2.86
CA THR A 304 -3.65 -2.84 2.59
C THR A 304 -3.65 -4.10 3.44
N GLY A 305 -3.12 -5.21 2.93
CA GLY A 305 -2.84 -6.40 3.73
C GLY A 305 -1.57 -6.30 4.56
N THR A 306 -0.69 -5.36 4.21
CA THR A 306 0.68 -5.20 4.76
C THR A 306 0.98 -3.73 5.02
N PRO A 307 0.47 -3.15 6.11
CA PRO A 307 0.60 -1.72 6.39
C PRO A 307 2.04 -1.28 6.66
N VAL A 308 2.86 -2.18 7.20
CA VAL A 308 4.30 -1.97 7.44
C VAL A 308 5.05 -3.03 6.64
N ALA A 309 5.77 -2.60 5.62
CA ALA A 309 6.51 -3.51 4.74
C ALA A 309 7.90 -3.80 5.30
N ASN A 310 8.65 -2.77 5.70
CA ASN A 310 10.04 -2.90 6.15
C ASN A 310 10.26 -2.30 7.54
N HIS A 311 9.75 -1.09 7.80
CA HIS A 311 9.97 -0.38 9.06
C HIS A 311 8.84 0.63 9.36
N PRO A 312 8.70 1.10 10.62
CA PRO A 312 7.64 2.03 11.01
C PRO A 312 7.55 3.31 10.17
N GLY A 313 8.66 3.77 9.60
CA GLY A 313 8.69 4.94 8.72
C GLY A 313 7.91 4.78 7.41
N ASP A 314 7.65 3.55 6.96
CA ASP A 314 6.80 3.25 5.80
C ASP A 314 5.34 3.65 6.08
N LEU A 315 4.92 3.50 7.33
CA LEU A 315 3.56 3.83 7.76
C LEU A 315 3.28 5.33 7.69
N TRP A 316 4.30 6.17 7.96
CA TRP A 316 4.11 7.63 7.96
C TRP A 316 3.50 8.15 6.65
N SER A 317 3.99 7.68 5.52
CA SER A 317 3.54 8.15 4.21
C SER A 317 2.06 7.82 3.94
N ILE A 318 1.61 6.64 4.39
CA ILE A 318 0.21 6.22 4.30
C ILE A 318 -0.66 7.04 5.24
N MET A 319 -0.21 7.20 6.48
CA MET A 319 -0.94 7.98 7.49
C MET A 319 -1.01 9.46 7.13
N HIS A 320 0.04 10.02 6.52
CA HIS A 320 0.01 11.38 5.99
C HIS A 320 -1.02 11.55 4.87
N ALA A 321 -1.24 10.52 4.04
CA ALA A 321 -2.27 10.58 3.00
C ALA A 321 -3.68 10.71 3.60
N ILE A 322 -3.97 10.00 4.70
CA ILE A 322 -5.32 9.94 5.27
C ILE A 322 -5.53 10.92 6.43
N ALA A 323 -4.51 11.21 7.22
CA ALA A 323 -4.61 12.07 8.42
C ALA A 323 -3.42 13.06 8.50
N PRO A 324 -3.30 14.01 7.54
CA PRO A 324 -2.16 14.93 7.47
C PRO A 324 -2.00 15.83 8.70
N GLU A 325 -3.09 16.18 9.37
CA GLU A 325 -3.06 16.98 10.60
C GLU A 325 -2.40 16.23 11.76
N THR A 326 -2.61 14.91 11.81
CA THR A 326 -2.02 14.03 12.84
C THR A 326 -0.57 13.66 12.49
N TYR A 327 -0.26 13.48 11.19
CA TYR A 327 1.05 13.06 10.69
C TYR A 327 1.66 14.08 9.71
N PRO A 328 1.91 15.33 10.13
CA PRO A 328 2.23 16.41 9.20
C PRO A 328 3.65 16.36 8.62
N ALA A 329 4.64 15.88 9.36
CA ALA A 329 6.05 15.90 8.94
C ALA A 329 6.76 14.58 9.24
N LYS A 330 7.40 14.00 8.20
CA LYS A 330 8.15 12.74 8.33
C LYS A 330 9.31 12.85 9.31
N SER A 331 10.08 13.94 9.27
CA SER A 331 11.21 14.14 10.18
C SER A 331 10.78 14.11 11.64
N ALA A 332 9.73 14.86 11.99
CA ALA A 332 9.19 14.88 13.35
C ALA A 332 8.69 13.50 13.81
N PHE A 333 8.06 12.75 12.90
CA PHE A 333 7.61 11.38 13.18
C PHE A 333 8.80 10.43 13.43
N ILE A 334 9.81 10.47 12.57
CA ILE A 334 11.02 9.64 12.71
C ILE A 334 11.76 10.00 14.00
N ASP A 335 12.00 11.30 14.24
CA ASP A 335 12.71 11.77 15.43
C ASP A 335 12.01 11.36 16.74
N ARG A 336 10.66 11.32 16.73
CA ARG A 336 9.90 10.98 17.92
C ARG A 336 9.73 9.49 18.12
N TYR A 337 9.43 8.72 17.07
CA TYR A 337 8.98 7.33 17.21
C TYR A 337 9.96 6.28 16.71
N ALA A 338 10.87 6.62 15.78
CA ALA A 338 11.73 5.62 15.18
C ALA A 338 12.99 5.37 15.99
N GLN A 339 13.29 4.11 16.26
CA GLN A 339 14.60 3.69 16.73
C GLN A 339 15.55 3.60 15.53
N ILE A 340 16.66 4.34 15.60
CA ILE A 340 17.63 4.47 14.52
C ILE A 340 18.94 3.82 14.93
N GLU A 341 19.51 3.01 14.04
CA GLU A 341 20.87 2.50 14.14
C GLU A 341 21.71 3.02 12.99
N TYR A 342 22.97 3.29 13.26
CA TYR A 342 23.95 3.72 12.27
C TYR A 342 24.87 2.55 11.95
N ASN A 343 25.01 2.24 10.66
CA ASN A 343 25.99 1.26 10.23
C ASN A 343 27.42 1.84 10.27
N HIS A 344 28.44 0.96 10.15
CA HIS A 344 29.84 1.36 10.18
C HIS A 344 30.24 2.37 9.08
N PHE A 345 29.43 2.54 8.05
CA PHE A 345 29.65 3.48 6.94
C PHE A 345 28.82 4.77 7.08
N GLY A 346 28.22 5.02 8.25
CA GLY A 346 27.39 6.21 8.51
C GLY A 346 26.00 6.18 7.88
N GLY A 347 25.59 5.06 7.30
CA GLY A 347 24.21 4.87 6.82
C GLY A 347 23.24 4.72 8.00
N MET A 348 22.08 5.37 7.91
CA MET A 348 21.02 5.35 8.91
C MET A 348 19.97 4.29 8.57
N SER A 349 19.67 3.40 9.49
CA SER A 349 18.61 2.39 9.38
C SER A 349 17.59 2.54 10.50
N ILE A 350 16.31 2.44 10.16
CA ILE A 350 15.23 2.38 11.15
C ILE A 350 15.01 0.90 11.49
N VAL A 351 15.24 0.55 12.77
CA VAL A 351 15.18 -0.85 13.24
C VAL A 351 13.92 -1.15 14.06
N GLY A 352 13.15 -0.12 14.45
CA GLY A 352 11.93 -0.33 15.24
C GLY A 352 11.31 0.96 15.73
N LEU A 353 10.45 0.82 16.73
CA LEU A 353 9.89 1.93 17.50
C LEU A 353 10.71 2.16 18.77
N LYS A 354 10.87 3.43 19.15
CA LYS A 354 11.43 3.81 20.45
C LYS A 354 10.56 3.28 21.59
N PRO A 355 11.09 2.48 22.52
CA PRO A 355 10.31 1.89 23.60
C PRO A 355 9.57 2.93 24.45
N GLU A 356 10.21 4.06 24.75
CA GLU A 356 9.69 5.15 25.56
C GLU A 356 8.46 5.86 24.96
N ASN A 357 8.33 5.86 23.63
CA ASN A 357 7.22 6.52 22.92
C ASN A 357 6.22 5.52 22.30
N LYS A 358 6.38 4.23 22.57
CA LYS A 358 5.56 3.18 21.97
C LYS A 358 4.09 3.29 22.34
N GLU A 359 3.79 3.56 23.61
CA GLU A 359 2.41 3.71 24.08
C GLU A 359 1.71 4.92 23.45
N GLU A 360 2.39 6.07 23.42
CA GLU A 360 1.89 7.27 22.74
C GLU A 360 1.64 7.01 21.25
N PHE A 361 2.58 6.34 20.58
CA PHE A 361 2.45 5.99 19.17
C PHE A 361 1.15 5.23 18.90
N PHE A 362 0.84 4.19 19.67
CA PHE A 362 -0.38 3.43 19.49
C PHE A 362 -1.63 4.21 19.90
N LYS A 363 -1.60 5.02 20.95
CA LYS A 363 -2.71 5.93 21.30
C LYS A 363 -3.09 6.86 20.13
N ILE A 364 -2.13 7.28 19.33
CA ILE A 364 -2.38 8.14 18.17
C ILE A 364 -2.80 7.34 16.94
N LEU A 365 -2.20 6.17 16.73
CA LEU A 365 -2.45 5.32 15.55
C LEU A 365 -3.80 4.60 15.62
N ASP A 366 -4.10 3.99 16.76
CA ASP A 366 -5.20 3.02 16.91
C ASP A 366 -6.57 3.53 16.44
N PRO A 367 -6.97 4.79 16.66
CA PRO A 367 -8.24 5.29 16.16
C PRO A 367 -8.34 5.40 14.64
N HIS A 368 -7.20 5.28 13.97
CA HIS A 368 -7.12 5.30 12.50
C HIS A 368 -6.84 3.93 11.90
N PHE A 369 -6.56 2.91 12.71
CA PHE A 369 -6.01 1.65 12.23
C PHE A 369 -6.79 0.44 12.72
N ARG A 370 -7.40 -0.30 11.80
CA ARG A 370 -8.02 -1.60 12.06
C ARG A 370 -7.24 -2.70 11.39
N ARG A 371 -6.83 -3.70 12.17
CA ARG A 371 -6.20 -4.93 11.67
C ARG A 371 -7.05 -6.13 12.03
N MET A 372 -7.15 -7.06 11.09
CA MET A 372 -7.84 -8.32 11.27
C MET A 372 -7.11 -9.40 10.49
N ILE A 373 -6.91 -10.55 11.09
CA ILE A 373 -6.31 -11.71 10.43
C ILE A 373 -7.38 -12.73 10.08
N LYS A 374 -7.16 -13.51 9.02
CA LYS A 374 -8.11 -14.52 8.54
C LYS A 374 -8.44 -15.56 9.61
N ALA A 375 -7.42 -16.01 10.35
CA ALA A 375 -7.58 -17.03 11.38
C ALA A 375 -8.60 -16.65 12.48
N ASP A 376 -8.80 -15.35 12.73
CA ASP A 376 -9.75 -14.89 13.73
C ASP A 376 -11.20 -14.93 13.22
N VAL A 377 -11.42 -14.71 11.92
CA VAL A 377 -12.75 -14.38 11.38
C VAL A 377 -13.27 -15.34 10.32
N LEU A 378 -12.41 -16.09 9.65
CA LEU A 378 -12.74 -17.03 8.57
C LEU A 378 -12.36 -18.46 8.98
N LYS A 379 -12.96 -18.94 10.07
CA LYS A 379 -12.69 -20.27 10.63
C LYS A 379 -13.12 -21.43 9.72
N GLN A 380 -13.93 -21.13 8.71
CA GLN A 380 -14.37 -22.09 7.69
C GLN A 380 -13.34 -22.31 6.57
N LEU A 381 -12.30 -21.48 6.50
CA LEU A 381 -11.26 -21.68 5.48
C LEU A 381 -10.45 -22.96 5.77
N PRO A 382 -10.06 -23.68 4.71
CA PRO A 382 -9.25 -24.88 4.83
C PRO A 382 -7.87 -24.59 5.41
N ASP A 383 -7.26 -25.58 6.05
CA ASP A 383 -5.89 -25.47 6.53
C ASP A 383 -4.88 -25.34 5.38
N LYS A 384 -3.81 -24.56 5.60
CA LYS A 384 -2.69 -24.46 4.66
C LYS A 384 -1.64 -25.50 4.99
N VAL A 385 -1.30 -26.32 4.01
CA VAL A 385 -0.21 -27.29 4.10
C VAL A 385 0.94 -26.85 3.20
N PHE A 386 2.09 -26.60 3.79
CA PHE A 386 3.30 -26.25 3.05
C PHE A 386 4.18 -27.50 2.88
N MET A 387 4.53 -27.79 1.65
CA MET A 387 5.40 -28.90 1.28
C MET A 387 6.62 -28.35 0.56
N ARG A 388 7.80 -28.82 0.93
CA ARG A 388 9.04 -28.56 0.19
C ARG A 388 9.40 -29.82 -0.59
N ARG A 389 9.70 -29.67 -1.88
CA ARG A 389 10.31 -30.69 -2.71
C ARG A 389 11.68 -30.21 -3.16
N ASP A 390 12.71 -30.88 -2.70
CA ASP A 390 14.09 -30.61 -3.11
C ASP A 390 14.34 -31.22 -4.48
N VAL A 391 14.90 -30.41 -5.37
CA VAL A 391 15.19 -30.79 -6.76
C VAL A 391 16.68 -30.67 -7.00
N GLU A 392 17.28 -31.73 -7.51
CA GLU A 392 18.71 -31.72 -7.86
C GLU A 392 18.91 -31.10 -9.24
N MET A 393 19.81 -30.11 -9.31
CA MET A 393 20.20 -29.49 -10.57
C MET A 393 20.95 -30.50 -11.46
N SER A 394 20.78 -30.38 -12.78
CA SER A 394 21.63 -31.12 -13.71
C SER A 394 23.12 -30.76 -13.50
N PRO A 395 24.07 -31.68 -13.76
CA PRO A 395 25.49 -31.39 -13.53
C PRO A 395 25.99 -30.13 -14.24
N LYS A 396 25.47 -29.84 -15.43
CA LYS A 396 25.81 -28.64 -16.20
C LYS A 396 25.26 -27.38 -15.54
N GLN A 397 24.02 -27.43 -15.04
CA GLN A 397 23.39 -26.33 -14.32
C GLN A 397 24.10 -26.08 -12.97
N ALA A 398 24.38 -27.15 -12.20
CA ALA A 398 25.07 -27.04 -10.92
C ALA A 398 26.46 -26.42 -11.05
N LYS A 399 27.21 -26.80 -12.11
CA LYS A 399 28.51 -26.18 -12.40
C LYS A 399 28.35 -24.67 -12.68
N ALA A 400 27.42 -24.29 -13.56
CA ALA A 400 27.19 -22.90 -13.91
C ALA A 400 26.73 -22.07 -12.69
N TYR A 401 25.88 -22.65 -11.84
CA TYR A 401 25.48 -22.00 -10.57
C TYR A 401 26.69 -21.77 -9.67
N LYS A 402 27.56 -22.77 -9.50
CA LYS A 402 28.76 -22.67 -8.68
C LYS A 402 29.72 -21.59 -9.22
N ASP A 403 29.95 -21.60 -10.53
CA ASP A 403 30.83 -20.62 -11.18
C ASP A 403 30.37 -19.17 -10.92
N ILE A 404 29.06 -18.91 -10.99
CA ILE A 404 28.47 -17.60 -10.66
C ILE A 404 28.59 -17.30 -9.16
N ALA A 405 28.32 -18.27 -8.30
CA ALA A 405 28.40 -18.09 -6.85
C ALA A 405 29.83 -17.76 -6.39
N GLU A 406 30.83 -18.44 -6.97
CA GLU A 406 32.24 -18.19 -6.69
C GLU A 406 32.69 -16.80 -7.15
N GLN A 407 32.23 -16.33 -8.31
CA GLN A 407 32.52 -14.97 -8.78
C GLN A 407 31.99 -13.90 -7.83
N LEU A 408 30.77 -14.08 -7.31
CA LEU A 408 30.19 -13.18 -6.32
C LEU A 408 30.93 -13.22 -4.98
N VAL A 409 31.38 -14.38 -4.54
CA VAL A 409 32.17 -14.56 -3.31
C VAL A 409 33.58 -13.99 -3.48
N THR A 410 34.23 -14.16 -4.62
CA THR A 410 35.55 -13.61 -4.91
C THR A 410 35.53 -12.07 -4.85
N VAL A 411 34.50 -11.45 -5.36
CA VAL A 411 34.32 -10.00 -5.23
C VAL A 411 34.18 -9.58 -3.75
N LEU A 412 33.58 -10.43 -2.91
CA LEU A 412 33.48 -10.20 -1.46
C LEU A 412 34.83 -10.34 -0.72
N GLU A 413 35.62 -11.37 -1.04
CA GLU A 413 36.88 -11.68 -0.37
C GLU A 413 38.02 -10.70 -0.71
N ASP A 414 38.06 -10.21 -1.94
CA ASP A 414 39.08 -9.24 -2.38
C ASP A 414 38.84 -7.81 -1.85
N GLY A 415 37.87 -7.62 -0.93
CA GLY A 415 37.58 -6.32 -0.31
C GLY A 415 37.08 -5.26 -1.27
N THR A 416 36.79 -5.65 -2.51
CA THR A 416 36.10 -4.78 -3.47
C THR A 416 34.73 -4.47 -2.90
N VAL A 417 34.50 -3.20 -2.56
CA VAL A 417 33.29 -2.73 -1.89
C VAL A 417 32.07 -3.19 -2.69
N LEU A 418 31.34 -4.15 -2.13
CA LEU A 418 30.03 -4.51 -2.62
C LEU A 418 29.13 -3.31 -2.48
N VAL A 419 28.96 -2.59 -3.57
CA VAL A 419 27.92 -1.57 -3.65
C VAL A 419 26.60 -2.30 -3.43
N ALA A 420 25.72 -1.79 -2.56
CA ALA A 420 24.44 -2.39 -2.23
C ALA A 420 23.60 -2.78 -3.47
N ASN A 421 23.77 -2.07 -4.59
CA ASN A 421 23.17 -2.37 -5.88
C ASN A 421 23.70 -3.66 -6.56
N GLY A 422 24.96 -4.05 -6.27
CA GLY A 422 25.56 -5.28 -6.80
C GLY A 422 25.00 -6.54 -6.12
N ASN A 423 24.73 -6.52 -4.83
CA ASN A 423 24.25 -7.68 -4.08
C ASN A 423 22.87 -8.16 -4.53
N LEU A 424 21.92 -7.24 -4.78
CA LEU A 424 20.58 -7.61 -5.22
C LEU A 424 20.59 -8.16 -6.65
N ALA A 425 21.39 -7.58 -7.54
CA ALA A 425 21.56 -8.10 -8.90
C ALA A 425 22.19 -9.49 -8.89
N GLY A 426 23.24 -9.71 -8.08
CA GLY A 426 23.85 -11.01 -7.90
C GLY A 426 22.90 -12.06 -7.37
N ALA A 427 22.15 -11.75 -6.31
CA ALA A 427 21.13 -12.64 -5.76
C ALA A 427 20.05 -13.00 -6.80
N THR A 428 19.62 -12.02 -7.63
CA THR A 428 18.67 -12.28 -8.71
C THR A 428 19.25 -13.26 -9.77
N ARG A 429 20.54 -13.13 -10.09
CA ARG A 429 21.23 -14.06 -11.01
C ARG A 429 21.32 -15.46 -10.43
N LEU A 430 21.75 -15.59 -9.17
CA LEU A 430 21.78 -16.89 -8.49
C LEU A 430 20.39 -17.55 -8.52
N LEU A 431 19.34 -16.82 -8.29
CA LEU A 431 17.97 -17.34 -8.34
C LEU A 431 17.57 -17.82 -9.75
N GLN A 432 18.03 -17.14 -10.82
CA GLN A 432 17.83 -17.58 -12.20
C GLN A 432 18.55 -18.91 -12.48
N PHE A 433 19.84 -19.00 -12.12
CA PHE A 433 20.64 -20.21 -12.31
C PHE A 433 20.17 -21.40 -11.45
N ALA A 434 19.59 -21.15 -10.28
CA ALA A 434 18.96 -22.19 -9.46
C ALA A 434 17.71 -22.77 -10.14
N SER A 435 17.00 -21.97 -10.95
CA SER A 435 15.71 -22.35 -11.54
C SER A 435 15.84 -23.17 -12.84
N ALA A 436 16.79 -22.82 -13.71
CA ALA A 436 17.07 -23.51 -14.96
C ALA A 436 18.50 -23.22 -15.42
N TYR A 437 18.98 -23.97 -16.42
CA TYR A 437 20.24 -23.62 -17.07
C TYR A 437 20.08 -22.27 -17.79
N CYS A 438 21.11 -21.44 -17.69
CA CYS A 438 21.10 -20.09 -18.27
C CYS A 438 22.17 -19.97 -19.33
N GLU A 439 21.81 -19.39 -20.46
CA GLU A 439 22.73 -18.82 -21.45
C GLU A 439 22.97 -17.36 -21.07
N VAL A 440 24.23 -16.95 -21.13
CA VAL A 440 24.67 -15.64 -20.67
C VAL A 440 25.39 -14.95 -21.82
N GLU A 441 24.87 -13.80 -22.20
CA GLU A 441 25.61 -12.84 -23.03
C GLU A 441 26.17 -11.76 -22.14
N GLN A 442 27.50 -11.55 -22.20
CA GLN A 442 28.18 -10.51 -21.44
C GLN A 442 27.68 -9.13 -21.90
N GLY A 443 27.34 -8.29 -20.94
CA GLY A 443 26.89 -6.91 -21.22
C GLY A 443 28.03 -5.97 -21.58
N GLU A 444 27.72 -4.69 -21.66
CA GLU A 444 28.71 -3.63 -21.98
C GLU A 444 29.88 -3.55 -20.99
N THR A 445 29.67 -4.00 -19.76
CA THR A 445 30.68 -4.09 -18.69
C THR A 445 30.85 -5.55 -18.29
N PRO A 446 31.82 -6.30 -18.91
CA PRO A 446 32.00 -7.74 -18.64
C PRO A 446 32.28 -8.08 -17.19
N GLU A 447 32.92 -7.18 -16.44
CA GLU A 447 33.25 -7.33 -15.02
C GLU A 447 32.05 -7.14 -14.08
N ASP A 448 30.92 -6.58 -14.59
CA ASP A 448 29.72 -6.36 -13.79
C ASP A 448 28.59 -7.34 -14.22
N PRO A 449 28.36 -8.43 -13.45
CA PRO A 449 27.30 -9.39 -13.76
C PRO A 449 25.88 -8.79 -13.81
N ALA A 450 25.68 -7.60 -13.25
CA ALA A 450 24.39 -6.90 -13.33
C ALA A 450 24.03 -6.45 -14.75
N THR A 451 25.03 -6.26 -15.61
CA THR A 451 24.84 -5.83 -17.01
C THR A 451 24.62 -7.00 -17.98
N TRP A 452 24.82 -8.25 -17.51
CA TRP A 452 24.70 -9.43 -18.36
C TRP A 452 23.25 -9.71 -18.73
N ILE A 453 23.02 -10.11 -19.99
CA ILE A 453 21.73 -10.63 -20.44
C ILE A 453 21.69 -12.13 -20.16
N VAL A 454 20.77 -12.55 -19.32
CA VAL A 454 20.59 -13.94 -18.90
C VAL A 454 19.28 -14.46 -19.45
N SER A 455 19.38 -15.53 -20.25
CA SER A 455 18.24 -16.22 -20.81
C SER A 455 18.15 -17.63 -20.24
N LEU A 456 17.02 -17.97 -19.61
CA LEU A 456 16.75 -19.32 -19.13
C LEU A 456 16.47 -20.25 -20.31
N THR A 457 17.08 -21.44 -20.31
CA THR A 457 16.90 -22.45 -21.33
C THR A 457 16.52 -23.79 -20.72
N ASP A 458 15.86 -24.63 -21.50
CA ASP A 458 15.51 -26.01 -21.13
C ASP A 458 16.49 -27.04 -21.73
N SER A 459 17.74 -26.61 -22.01
CA SER A 459 18.81 -27.46 -22.57
C SER A 459 20.13 -27.24 -21.79
N PRO A 460 20.44 -28.10 -20.79
CA PRO A 460 19.71 -29.32 -20.37
C PRO A 460 18.35 -28.99 -19.75
N LYS A 461 17.46 -30.02 -19.74
CA LYS A 461 16.13 -29.89 -19.15
C LYS A 461 16.21 -29.37 -17.71
N SER A 462 15.32 -28.45 -17.35
CA SER A 462 15.19 -27.94 -15.99
C SER A 462 14.55 -28.99 -15.09
N SER A 463 15.28 -29.43 -14.07
CA SER A 463 14.77 -30.39 -13.09
C SER A 463 13.54 -29.88 -12.34
N LYS A 464 13.39 -28.57 -12.15
CA LYS A 464 12.16 -28.00 -11.56
C LYS A 464 10.95 -28.17 -12.47
N ILE A 465 11.15 -28.02 -13.78
CA ILE A 465 10.06 -28.24 -14.74
C ILE A 465 9.77 -29.72 -14.87
N ASP A 466 10.78 -30.60 -14.83
CA ASP A 466 10.59 -32.04 -14.79
C ASP A 466 9.75 -32.46 -13.56
N GLU A 467 10.06 -31.91 -12.38
CA GLU A 467 9.29 -32.16 -11.16
C GLU A 467 7.85 -31.59 -11.25
N LEU A 468 7.66 -30.43 -11.86
CA LEU A 468 6.31 -29.91 -12.13
C LEU A 468 5.52 -30.85 -13.02
N MET A 469 6.14 -31.35 -14.11
CA MET A 469 5.49 -32.29 -15.04
C MET A 469 5.11 -33.58 -14.33
N SER A 470 5.99 -34.10 -13.46
CA SER A 470 5.69 -35.28 -12.64
C SER A 470 4.50 -35.04 -11.70
N ILE A 471 4.42 -33.89 -11.04
CA ILE A 471 3.28 -33.56 -10.19
C ILE A 471 1.97 -33.50 -10.98
N ILE A 472 2.00 -32.97 -12.20
CA ILE A 472 0.81 -32.91 -13.07
C ILE A 472 0.44 -34.32 -13.58
N GLU A 473 1.41 -35.14 -13.93
CA GLU A 473 1.19 -36.54 -14.38
C GLU A 473 0.62 -37.42 -13.27
N ASP A 474 1.03 -37.17 -12.01
CA ASP A 474 0.52 -37.91 -10.84
C ASP A 474 -0.97 -37.58 -10.55
N GLU A 475 -1.41 -36.33 -10.84
CA GLU A 475 -2.78 -35.87 -10.59
C GLU A 475 -3.31 -35.06 -11.80
N PRO A 476 -3.58 -35.72 -12.97
CA PRO A 476 -3.81 -35.02 -14.25
C PRO A 476 -5.09 -34.18 -14.30
N ASP A 477 -6.12 -34.55 -13.55
CA ASP A 477 -7.43 -33.86 -13.53
C ASP A 477 -7.52 -32.82 -12.39
N LYS A 478 -6.43 -32.62 -11.65
CA LYS A 478 -6.44 -31.72 -10.51
C LYS A 478 -6.18 -30.27 -10.91
N PRO A 479 -7.07 -29.34 -10.54
CA PRO A 479 -6.81 -27.93 -10.78
C PRO A 479 -5.58 -27.44 -10.01
N MET A 480 -4.59 -26.91 -10.73
CA MET A 480 -3.35 -26.41 -10.11
C MET A 480 -3.02 -24.99 -10.53
N VAL A 481 -2.49 -24.24 -9.58
CA VAL A 481 -1.95 -22.90 -9.78
C VAL A 481 -0.43 -22.99 -9.76
N ILE A 482 0.23 -22.50 -10.80
CA ILE A 482 1.69 -22.55 -10.95
C ILE A 482 2.24 -21.14 -10.92
N ALA A 483 3.21 -20.85 -10.03
CA ALA A 483 3.73 -19.53 -9.83
C ALA A 483 5.27 -19.46 -9.89
N ALA A 484 5.78 -18.34 -10.43
CA ALA A 484 7.21 -18.02 -10.38
C ALA A 484 7.43 -16.51 -10.33
N GLU A 485 8.61 -16.08 -9.84
CA GLU A 485 9.05 -14.68 -9.90
C GLU A 485 9.43 -14.29 -11.33
N HIS A 486 10.23 -15.12 -12.01
CA HIS A 486 10.73 -14.82 -13.34
C HIS A 486 9.78 -15.33 -14.44
N ARG A 487 9.42 -14.42 -15.35
CA ARG A 487 8.57 -14.73 -16.50
C ARG A 487 9.17 -15.85 -17.38
N GLN A 488 10.48 -15.81 -17.61
CA GLN A 488 11.15 -16.81 -18.44
C GLN A 488 10.93 -18.25 -17.93
N LEU A 489 10.88 -18.46 -16.61
CA LEU A 489 10.60 -19.78 -16.03
C LEU A 489 9.14 -20.23 -16.30
N ILE A 490 8.19 -19.28 -16.24
CA ILE A 490 6.80 -19.53 -16.64
C ILE A 490 6.72 -19.88 -18.14
N ASP A 491 7.48 -19.17 -18.98
CA ASP A 491 7.50 -19.41 -20.43
C ASP A 491 8.09 -20.80 -20.75
N LEU A 492 9.15 -21.25 -20.04
CA LEU A 492 9.69 -22.62 -20.18
C LEU A 492 8.68 -23.68 -19.74
N ALA A 493 8.03 -23.50 -18.59
CA ALA A 493 6.98 -24.41 -18.11
C ALA A 493 5.82 -24.48 -19.12
N ALA A 494 5.39 -23.35 -19.66
CA ALA A 494 4.34 -23.29 -20.67
C ALA A 494 4.72 -24.04 -21.96
N THR A 495 5.97 -23.92 -22.40
CA THR A 495 6.48 -24.68 -23.57
C THR A 495 6.40 -26.18 -23.32
N ARG A 496 6.90 -26.66 -22.17
CA ARG A 496 6.86 -28.09 -21.81
C ARG A 496 5.43 -28.64 -21.70
N MET A 497 4.50 -27.85 -21.12
CA MET A 497 3.09 -28.25 -21.05
C MET A 497 2.45 -28.28 -22.42
N THR A 498 2.80 -27.35 -23.31
CA THR A 498 2.33 -27.37 -24.72
C THR A 498 2.81 -28.61 -25.45
N ASP A 499 4.09 -28.94 -25.34
CA ASP A 499 4.69 -30.11 -25.98
C ASP A 499 4.07 -31.44 -25.46
N ALA A 500 3.64 -31.45 -24.19
CA ALA A 500 2.93 -32.57 -23.58
C ALA A 500 1.41 -32.56 -23.86
N GLY A 501 0.88 -31.56 -24.56
CA GLY A 501 -0.55 -31.45 -24.86
C GLY A 501 -1.42 -31.09 -23.65
N ILE A 502 -0.86 -30.54 -22.58
CA ILE A 502 -1.56 -30.16 -21.34
C ILE A 502 -2.16 -28.75 -21.49
N PRO A 503 -3.50 -28.59 -21.40
CA PRO A 503 -4.14 -27.28 -21.49
C PRO A 503 -3.84 -26.41 -20.28
N PHE A 504 -3.52 -25.14 -20.51
CA PHE A 504 -3.30 -24.16 -19.45
C PHE A 504 -3.68 -22.74 -19.86
N ALA A 505 -3.92 -21.87 -18.87
CA ALA A 505 -3.97 -20.43 -19.05
C ALA A 505 -2.70 -19.78 -18.51
N ARG A 506 -2.38 -18.57 -19.02
CA ARG A 506 -1.19 -17.83 -18.61
C ARG A 506 -1.51 -16.38 -18.28
N VAL A 507 -1.04 -15.92 -17.09
CA VAL A 507 -1.17 -14.55 -16.61
C VAL A 507 0.22 -13.99 -16.28
N THR A 508 0.83 -13.34 -17.28
CA THR A 508 2.16 -12.73 -17.16
C THR A 508 2.12 -11.26 -17.59
N GLY A 509 3.21 -10.52 -17.38
CA GLY A 509 3.33 -9.16 -17.88
C GLY A 509 3.17 -9.09 -19.39
N GLY A 510 2.35 -8.16 -19.88
CA GLY A 510 2.06 -7.98 -21.30
C GLY A 510 0.73 -8.61 -21.76
N VAL A 511 0.08 -9.44 -20.96
CA VAL A 511 -1.28 -9.91 -21.22
C VAL A 511 -2.26 -8.77 -20.96
N SER A 512 -3.20 -8.54 -21.88
CA SER A 512 -4.23 -7.51 -21.72
C SER A 512 -5.17 -7.83 -20.54
N GLY A 513 -5.89 -6.81 -20.04
CA GLY A 513 -6.84 -7.00 -18.95
C GLY A 513 -7.95 -7.99 -19.32
N ASP A 514 -8.47 -7.88 -20.54
CA ASP A 514 -9.57 -8.73 -21.03
C ASP A 514 -9.12 -10.18 -21.21
N GLU A 515 -7.94 -10.43 -21.78
CA GLU A 515 -7.35 -11.78 -21.91
C GLU A 515 -7.08 -12.41 -20.53
N ARG A 516 -6.59 -11.61 -19.58
CA ARG A 516 -6.38 -12.06 -18.20
C ARG A 516 -7.69 -12.49 -17.54
N ASP A 517 -8.74 -11.68 -17.68
CA ASP A 517 -10.05 -11.99 -17.11
C ASP A 517 -10.67 -13.23 -17.76
N ALA A 518 -10.52 -13.38 -19.08
CA ALA A 518 -10.93 -14.59 -19.79
C ALA A 518 -10.17 -15.85 -19.33
N ALA A 519 -8.85 -15.74 -19.10
CA ALA A 519 -8.02 -16.83 -18.58
C ALA A 519 -8.47 -17.28 -17.19
N VAL A 520 -8.70 -16.34 -16.28
CA VAL A 520 -9.19 -16.62 -14.93
C VAL A 520 -10.58 -17.26 -14.97
N GLN A 521 -11.48 -16.74 -15.81
CA GLN A 521 -12.82 -17.28 -15.95
C GLN A 521 -12.82 -18.70 -16.51
N ALA A 522 -12.00 -18.96 -17.53
CA ALA A 522 -11.86 -20.30 -18.11
C ALA A 522 -11.36 -21.33 -17.06
N PHE A 523 -10.43 -20.90 -16.19
CA PHE A 523 -9.97 -21.74 -15.08
C PHE A 523 -11.07 -21.97 -14.03
N GLN A 524 -11.76 -20.93 -13.60
CA GLN A 524 -12.84 -21.03 -12.61
C GLN A 524 -14.03 -21.86 -13.11
N ASP A 525 -14.36 -21.77 -14.42
CA ASP A 525 -15.41 -22.54 -15.07
C ASP A 525 -15.03 -24.02 -15.33
N GLY A 526 -13.80 -24.44 -15.05
CA GLY A 526 -13.33 -25.81 -15.29
C GLY A 526 -13.08 -26.14 -16.76
N LYS A 527 -12.90 -25.15 -17.62
CA LYS A 527 -12.53 -25.35 -19.05
C LYS A 527 -11.06 -25.70 -19.21
N ILE A 528 -10.24 -25.29 -18.25
CA ILE A 528 -8.81 -25.60 -18.14
C ILE A 528 -8.47 -25.86 -16.68
N ASP A 529 -7.52 -26.78 -16.42
CA ASP A 529 -7.18 -27.20 -15.05
C ASP A 529 -5.92 -26.54 -14.52
N HIS A 530 -5.12 -25.91 -15.37
CA HIS A 530 -3.87 -25.29 -14.95
C HIS A 530 -3.80 -23.82 -15.32
N ILE A 531 -3.33 -23.00 -14.38
CA ILE A 531 -3.08 -21.58 -14.60
C ILE A 531 -1.68 -21.19 -14.11
N LEU A 532 -0.88 -20.58 -15.00
CA LEU A 532 0.48 -20.14 -14.74
C LEU A 532 0.51 -18.63 -14.57
N PHE A 533 1.18 -18.14 -13.53
CA PHE A 533 1.33 -16.68 -13.36
C PHE A 533 2.69 -16.28 -12.78
N THR A 534 3.11 -15.04 -13.06
CA THR A 534 4.17 -14.38 -12.30
C THR A 534 3.58 -13.61 -11.12
N TYR A 535 4.27 -13.55 -9.96
CA TYR A 535 3.78 -12.84 -8.78
C TYR A 535 3.36 -11.41 -9.08
N LYS A 536 4.14 -10.66 -9.86
CA LYS A 536 3.82 -9.28 -10.25
C LYS A 536 2.56 -9.15 -11.09
N ALA A 537 2.28 -10.10 -11.97
CA ALA A 537 1.09 -10.09 -12.82
C ALA A 537 -0.12 -10.70 -12.14
N GLY A 538 0.07 -11.80 -11.41
CA GLY A 538 -0.98 -12.56 -10.72
C GLY A 538 -1.23 -12.13 -9.28
N GLY A 539 -0.27 -11.45 -8.66
CA GLY A 539 -0.30 -11.09 -7.23
C GLY A 539 -1.44 -10.17 -6.81
N VAL A 540 -2.20 -9.58 -7.74
CA VAL A 540 -3.25 -8.63 -7.40
C VAL A 540 -4.56 -8.94 -8.14
N GLY A 541 -5.63 -9.20 -7.39
CA GLY A 541 -7.00 -9.24 -7.91
C GLY A 541 -7.47 -10.54 -8.57
N LEU A 542 -6.65 -11.61 -8.66
CA LEU A 542 -7.12 -12.90 -9.16
C LEU A 542 -7.93 -13.64 -8.07
N ASN A 543 -8.96 -14.36 -8.50
CA ASN A 543 -9.66 -15.35 -7.70
C ASN A 543 -9.45 -16.72 -8.33
N LEU A 544 -8.74 -17.63 -7.65
CA LEU A 544 -8.35 -18.94 -8.16
C LEU A 544 -8.76 -20.05 -7.18
N THR A 545 -9.89 -19.87 -6.50
CA THR A 545 -10.38 -20.74 -5.43
C THR A 545 -10.84 -22.13 -5.89
N ARG A 546 -10.92 -22.37 -7.21
CA ARG A 546 -11.14 -23.71 -7.75
C ARG A 546 -9.96 -24.65 -7.47
N ALA A 547 -8.72 -24.12 -7.35
CA ALA A 547 -7.55 -24.92 -7.01
C ALA A 547 -7.40 -25.08 -5.50
N ASP A 548 -7.06 -26.28 -5.09
CA ASP A 548 -6.57 -26.60 -3.74
C ASP A 548 -5.04 -26.71 -3.69
N THR A 549 -4.37 -26.70 -4.84
CA THR A 549 -2.93 -26.91 -4.96
C THR A 549 -2.25 -25.77 -5.72
N MET A 550 -1.17 -25.25 -5.13
CA MET A 550 -0.28 -24.27 -5.73
C MET A 550 1.14 -24.83 -5.79
N VAL A 551 1.73 -24.87 -6.98
CA VAL A 551 3.14 -25.22 -7.18
C VAL A 551 3.94 -23.94 -7.39
N ARG A 552 4.89 -23.67 -6.52
CA ARG A 552 5.81 -22.54 -6.63
C ARG A 552 7.13 -23.03 -7.25
N LEU A 553 7.30 -22.79 -8.54
CA LEU A 553 8.56 -23.08 -9.24
C LEU A 553 9.70 -22.24 -8.70
N GLN A 554 9.38 -21.05 -8.22
CA GLN A 554 10.33 -20.10 -7.65
C GLN A 554 9.59 -19.17 -6.70
N ARG A 555 10.14 -18.95 -5.50
CA ARG A 555 9.61 -17.94 -4.55
C ARG A 555 10.08 -16.54 -4.94
N SER A 556 9.28 -15.53 -4.63
CA SER A 556 9.71 -14.14 -4.65
C SER A 556 10.58 -13.83 -3.43
N TRP A 557 11.53 -12.90 -3.56
CA TRP A 557 12.25 -12.31 -2.42
C TRP A 557 11.30 -11.55 -1.47
N SER A 558 10.18 -11.09 -1.99
CA SER A 558 9.16 -10.41 -1.22
C SER A 558 8.25 -11.44 -0.53
N ALA A 559 8.30 -11.50 0.80
CA ALA A 559 7.35 -12.28 1.58
C ALA A 559 5.89 -11.85 1.31
N ILE A 560 5.70 -10.57 1.01
CA ILE A 560 4.39 -10.01 0.66
C ILE A 560 3.87 -10.64 -0.63
N ASP A 561 4.69 -10.70 -1.69
CA ASP A 561 4.27 -11.27 -2.97
C ASP A 561 3.99 -12.77 -2.85
N ASN A 562 4.80 -13.51 -2.10
CA ASN A 562 4.56 -14.92 -1.80
C ASN A 562 3.23 -15.16 -1.10
N ASN A 563 2.93 -14.38 -0.06
CA ASN A 563 1.66 -14.48 0.67
C ASN A 563 0.48 -14.06 -0.20
N GLN A 564 0.63 -12.98 -0.99
CA GLN A 564 -0.38 -12.55 -1.95
C GLN A 564 -0.69 -13.64 -2.99
N GLY A 565 0.34 -14.37 -3.47
CA GLY A 565 0.16 -15.51 -4.35
C GLY A 565 -0.69 -16.61 -3.73
N VAL A 566 -0.36 -17.05 -2.51
CA VAL A 566 -1.12 -18.08 -1.77
C VAL A 566 -2.56 -17.62 -1.50
N ASP A 567 -2.76 -16.35 -1.19
CA ASP A 567 -4.09 -15.79 -0.95
C ASP A 567 -5.00 -15.74 -2.19
N ARG A 568 -4.52 -16.12 -3.39
CA ARG A 568 -5.35 -16.32 -4.58
C ARG A 568 -6.18 -17.60 -4.51
N ILE A 569 -5.65 -18.63 -3.89
CA ILE A 569 -6.31 -19.93 -3.72
C ILE A 569 -6.91 -20.09 -2.31
N HIS A 570 -6.38 -19.39 -1.30
CA HIS A 570 -6.83 -19.46 0.08
C HIS A 570 -7.60 -18.19 0.48
N ARG A 571 -8.87 -18.14 0.17
CA ARG A 571 -9.77 -17.01 0.43
C ARG A 571 -11.23 -17.47 0.43
N ILE A 572 -12.17 -16.59 0.74
CA ILE A 572 -13.62 -16.86 0.62
C ILE A 572 -13.92 -17.49 -0.74
N GLY A 573 -14.54 -18.65 -0.75
CA GLY A 573 -14.79 -19.53 -1.90
C GLY A 573 -13.88 -20.75 -1.97
N SER A 574 -12.86 -20.89 -1.10
CA SER A 574 -12.03 -22.10 -1.00
C SER A 574 -12.51 -23.05 0.10
N GLU A 575 -13.62 -22.77 0.76
CA GLU A 575 -14.22 -23.61 1.81
C GLU A 575 -14.70 -24.99 1.32
N VAL A 576 -14.75 -25.15 0.01
CA VAL A 576 -15.10 -26.43 -0.64
C VAL A 576 -13.98 -27.47 -0.56
N HIS A 577 -12.76 -27.06 -0.19
CA HIS A 577 -11.60 -27.91 -0.07
C HIS A 577 -11.32 -28.26 1.39
N ASP A 578 -10.85 -29.49 1.63
CA ASP A 578 -10.44 -29.92 2.98
C ASP A 578 -9.13 -29.25 3.43
N LYS A 579 -8.23 -28.99 2.48
CA LYS A 579 -6.95 -28.33 2.70
C LYS A 579 -6.50 -27.59 1.45
N VAL A 580 -5.62 -26.61 1.61
CA VAL A 580 -4.90 -25.96 0.52
C VAL A 580 -3.42 -26.29 0.61
N THR A 581 -2.87 -26.93 -0.42
CA THR A 581 -1.49 -27.40 -0.46
C THR A 581 -0.62 -26.44 -1.26
N ILE A 582 0.49 -25.99 -0.68
CA ILE A 582 1.49 -25.14 -1.32
C ILE A 582 2.78 -25.96 -1.44
N ILE A 583 3.20 -26.26 -2.66
CA ILE A 583 4.40 -27.05 -2.96
C ILE A 583 5.51 -26.11 -3.42
N ASP A 584 6.59 -26.03 -2.67
CA ASP A 584 7.80 -25.29 -3.04
C ASP A 584 8.81 -26.22 -3.73
N LEU A 585 9.16 -25.92 -4.97
CA LEU A 585 10.28 -26.59 -5.64
C LEU A 585 11.56 -25.81 -5.37
N VAL A 586 12.46 -26.42 -4.61
CA VAL A 586 13.70 -25.79 -4.13
C VAL A 586 14.89 -26.52 -4.75
N ALA A 587 15.76 -25.79 -5.45
CA ALA A 587 17.01 -26.37 -5.93
C ALA A 587 17.97 -26.57 -4.75
N ALA A 588 18.34 -27.83 -4.50
CA ALA A 588 19.18 -28.19 -3.36
C ALA A 588 20.59 -27.55 -3.45
N GLY A 589 21.12 -27.08 -2.32
CA GLY A 589 22.42 -26.43 -2.23
C GLY A 589 22.50 -25.05 -2.88
N THR A 590 21.39 -24.34 -2.96
CA THR A 590 21.32 -23.01 -3.59
C THR A 590 20.77 -21.93 -2.66
N ILE A 591 20.78 -20.68 -3.14
CA ILE A 591 20.22 -19.51 -2.43
C ILE A 591 18.71 -19.64 -2.13
N GLU A 592 18.02 -20.63 -2.70
CA GLU A 592 16.58 -20.84 -2.47
C GLU A 592 16.25 -21.51 -1.13
N GLU A 593 17.23 -22.16 -0.49
CA GLU A 593 17.11 -22.75 0.86
C GLU A 593 17.03 -21.68 1.94
#